data_69d4da133b925db1f7d78ebea4d6e800
#
_entry.id   69d4da133b925db1f7d78ebea4d6e800
#
_cell.length_a   1.000
_cell.length_b   1.000
_cell.length_c   1.000
_cell.angle_alpha   90.00
_cell.angle_beta   90.00
_cell.angle_gamma   90.00
#
_symmetry.space_group_name_H-M   'P 1'
#
loop_
_entity.id
_entity.type
_entity.pdbx_description
1 polymer ?
#
loop_
_entity_poly.entity_id
_entity_poly.type
_entity_poly.pdbx_seq_one_letter_code
_entity_poly.pdbx_strand_id
1 'polypeptide(L)'
;MRKFNFIFPLIFVLSEAIIISFVSSLMHYLTFSEWSIYNTLIVLFWALTVLYNKSYNIGRGVSYLNTVKLTLKSIFILFSVVAIGNLFVNYYTFSIKSIFLALFIFTFTVITFRMLTHFILDSYRSYGGNITNVGIFGYDKMGKNFYSTLKQYPHLGYRSNGIFSFKTKKNKINGIPNLGSFDTFYNDYNRFQEIFISTKLPLDYQK
;
A
#
# COMPACT_ATOMS: atom_id res chain seq x y z
N MET A 1 -3.74 -12.53 12.54
CA MET A 1 -3.09 -12.58 11.21
C MET A 1 -3.94 -11.84 10.18
N ARG A 2 -3.38 -10.88 9.48
CA ARG A 2 -4.10 -9.89 8.66
C ARG A 2 -4.60 -10.53 7.36
N LYS A 3 -5.85 -11.00 7.32
CA LYS A 3 -6.50 -11.48 6.07
C LYS A 3 -6.45 -10.45 4.93
N PHE A 4 -6.39 -9.16 5.25
CA PHE A 4 -6.32 -8.06 4.28
C PHE A 4 -5.02 -8.00 3.46
N ASN A 5 -3.88 -8.49 4.01
CA ASN A 5 -2.59 -8.34 3.34
C ASN A 5 -2.42 -9.21 2.09
N PHE A 6 -3.19 -10.29 1.95
CA PHE A 6 -3.12 -11.16 0.79
C PHE A 6 -4.21 -10.87 -0.25
N ILE A 7 -5.42 -10.58 0.22
CA ILE A 7 -6.57 -10.36 -0.67
C ILE A 7 -6.45 -9.02 -1.42
N PHE A 8 -5.94 -7.99 -0.75
CA PHE A 8 -5.85 -6.66 -1.33
C PHE A 8 -4.96 -6.59 -2.59
N PRO A 9 -3.71 -7.13 -2.59
CA PRO A 9 -2.90 -7.20 -3.80
C PRO A 9 -3.57 -7.94 -4.95
N LEU A 10 -4.29 -9.03 -4.65
CA LEU A 10 -4.99 -9.82 -5.67
C LEU A 10 -6.11 -9.03 -6.33
N ILE A 11 -6.98 -8.38 -5.52
CA ILE A 11 -8.05 -7.52 -6.06
C ILE A 11 -7.46 -6.40 -6.91
N PHE A 12 -6.35 -5.84 -6.47
CA PHE A 12 -5.67 -4.74 -7.17
C PHE A 12 -5.15 -5.16 -8.54
N VAL A 13 -4.44 -6.29 -8.60
CA VAL A 13 -3.92 -6.85 -9.85
C VAL A 13 -5.06 -7.23 -10.79
N LEU A 14 -6.15 -7.82 -10.27
CA LEU A 14 -7.32 -8.17 -11.07
C LEU A 14 -8.03 -6.95 -11.66
N SER A 15 -8.23 -5.88 -10.89
CA SER A 15 -8.82 -4.66 -11.41
C SER A 15 -7.95 -3.99 -12.47
N GLU A 16 -6.64 -3.99 -12.30
CA GLU A 16 -5.71 -3.47 -13.32
C GLU A 16 -5.67 -4.38 -14.57
N ALA A 17 -5.82 -5.69 -14.42
CA ALA A 17 -5.96 -6.62 -15.55
C ALA A 17 -7.18 -6.30 -16.41
N ILE A 18 -8.31 -5.96 -15.78
CA ILE A 18 -9.51 -5.51 -16.50
C ILE A 18 -9.23 -4.21 -17.29
N ILE A 19 -8.54 -3.25 -16.66
CA ILE A 19 -8.16 -2.00 -17.32
C ILE A 19 -7.27 -2.27 -18.53
N ILE A 20 -6.27 -3.14 -18.41
CA ILE A 20 -5.38 -3.52 -19.52
C ILE A 20 -6.20 -4.17 -20.64
N SER A 21 -7.05 -5.13 -20.31
CA SER A 21 -7.87 -5.84 -21.28
C SER A 21 -8.81 -4.88 -22.04
N PHE A 22 -9.37 -3.90 -21.33
CA PHE A 22 -10.19 -2.87 -21.97
C PHE A 22 -9.38 -1.97 -22.91
N VAL A 23 -8.21 -1.48 -22.46
CA VAL A 23 -7.34 -0.62 -23.28
C VAL A 23 -6.82 -1.39 -24.51
N SER A 24 -6.43 -2.66 -24.33
CA SER A 24 -5.96 -3.49 -25.46
C SER A 24 -7.07 -3.78 -26.48
N SER A 25 -8.34 -3.91 -26.03
CA SER A 25 -9.48 -4.12 -26.93
C SER A 25 -9.77 -2.90 -27.83
N LEU A 26 -9.40 -1.69 -27.40
CA LEU A 26 -9.51 -0.49 -28.22
C LEU A 26 -8.53 -0.46 -29.42
N MET A 27 -7.52 -1.32 -29.39
CA MET A 27 -6.49 -1.39 -30.45
C MET A 27 -6.90 -2.30 -31.63
N HIS A 28 -8.10 -2.57 -31.83
CA HIS A 28 -8.94 -3.25 -32.83
C HIS A 28 -8.35 -3.76 -34.18
N TYR A 29 -7.12 -4.29 -34.21
CA TYR A 29 -6.52 -4.80 -35.45
C TYR A 29 -6.29 -6.32 -35.47
N LEU A 30 -6.61 -7.02 -34.38
CA LEU A 30 -6.34 -8.46 -34.25
C LEU A 30 -7.64 -9.28 -34.37
N THR A 31 -7.55 -10.49 -34.88
CA THR A 31 -8.63 -11.47 -34.75
C THR A 31 -8.87 -11.78 -33.27
N PHE A 32 -10.07 -12.26 -32.92
CA PHE A 32 -10.39 -12.52 -31.51
C PHE A 32 -9.42 -13.51 -30.85
N SER A 33 -8.98 -14.54 -31.54
CA SER A 33 -8.04 -15.53 -31.02
C SER A 33 -6.64 -14.94 -30.78
N GLU A 34 -6.15 -14.17 -31.70
CA GLU A 34 -4.83 -13.51 -31.61
C GLU A 34 -4.84 -12.42 -30.53
N TRP A 35 -5.91 -11.63 -30.48
CA TRP A 35 -6.09 -10.65 -29.41
C TRP A 35 -6.09 -11.33 -28.03
N SER A 36 -6.77 -12.46 -27.86
CA SER A 36 -6.86 -13.17 -26.60
C SER A 36 -5.48 -13.63 -26.10
N ILE A 37 -4.66 -14.22 -26.97
CA ILE A 37 -3.29 -14.65 -26.63
C ILE A 37 -2.42 -13.45 -26.25
N TYR A 38 -2.43 -12.42 -27.07
CA TYR A 38 -1.63 -11.21 -26.86
C TYR A 38 -2.03 -10.51 -25.54
N ASN A 39 -3.33 -10.32 -25.32
CA ASN A 39 -3.85 -9.73 -24.10
C ASN A 39 -3.48 -10.56 -22.85
N THR A 40 -3.57 -11.88 -22.93
CA THR A 40 -3.17 -12.75 -21.80
C THR A 40 -1.71 -12.58 -21.45
N LEU A 41 -0.81 -12.51 -22.45
CA LEU A 41 0.62 -12.29 -22.22
C LEU A 41 0.89 -10.93 -21.58
N ILE A 42 0.25 -9.86 -22.05
CA ILE A 42 0.39 -8.52 -21.47
C ILE A 42 -0.10 -8.51 -20.01
N VAL A 43 -1.26 -9.10 -19.72
CA VAL A 43 -1.81 -9.16 -18.37
C VAL A 43 -0.90 -9.94 -17.43
N LEU A 44 -0.40 -11.10 -17.86
CA LEU A 44 0.56 -11.88 -17.06
C LEU A 44 1.83 -11.11 -16.79
N PHE A 45 2.39 -10.47 -17.81
CA PHE A 45 3.61 -9.69 -17.65
C PHE A 45 3.40 -8.47 -16.75
N TRP A 46 2.26 -7.80 -16.87
CA TRP A 46 1.87 -6.72 -15.96
C TRP A 46 1.78 -7.21 -14.52
N ALA A 47 1.07 -8.32 -14.28
CA ALA A 47 0.94 -8.89 -12.95
C ALA A 47 2.31 -9.20 -12.33
N LEU A 48 3.21 -9.83 -13.09
CA LEU A 48 4.58 -10.09 -12.64
C LEU A 48 5.35 -8.80 -12.31
N THR A 49 5.23 -7.79 -13.15
CA THR A 49 5.90 -6.49 -12.94
C THR A 49 5.38 -5.77 -11.71
N VAL A 50 4.07 -5.76 -11.49
CA VAL A 50 3.41 -5.15 -10.33
C VAL A 50 3.82 -5.87 -9.04
N LEU A 51 3.85 -7.20 -9.06
CA LEU A 51 4.26 -8.02 -7.92
C LEU A 51 5.75 -7.83 -7.61
N TYR A 52 6.61 -7.86 -8.62
CA TYR A 52 8.05 -7.66 -8.46
C TYR A 52 8.39 -6.27 -7.87
N ASN A 53 7.82 -5.21 -8.42
CA ASN A 53 8.04 -3.85 -7.96
C ASN A 53 7.27 -3.52 -6.67
N LYS A 54 6.41 -4.42 -6.17
CA LYS A 54 5.49 -4.19 -5.05
C LYS A 54 4.67 -2.90 -5.23
N SER A 55 4.38 -2.53 -6.48
CA SER A 55 3.70 -1.28 -6.81
C SER A 55 2.22 -1.27 -6.42
N TYR A 56 1.66 -2.43 -6.06
CA TYR A 56 0.34 -2.59 -5.44
C TYR A 56 0.29 -2.12 -3.99
N ASN A 57 1.44 -1.84 -3.36
CA ASN A 57 1.49 -1.52 -1.94
C ASN A 57 1.01 -0.08 -1.69
N ILE A 58 -0.30 0.06 -1.51
CA ILE A 58 -0.97 1.27 -1.01
C ILE A 58 -1.16 1.10 0.50
N GLY A 59 -0.05 0.80 1.18
CA GLY A 59 -0.03 0.54 2.62
C GLY A 59 -0.15 1.80 3.46
N ARG A 60 -0.23 1.59 4.77
CA ARG A 60 -0.18 2.67 5.75
C ARG A 60 1.17 3.39 5.67
N GLY A 61 1.15 4.71 5.62
CA GLY A 61 2.37 5.52 5.56
C GLY A 61 3.09 5.53 4.20
N VAL A 62 2.52 4.90 3.17
CA VAL A 62 3.04 5.04 1.80
C VAL A 62 2.59 6.37 1.23
N SER A 63 3.52 7.20 0.78
CA SER A 63 3.20 8.51 0.20
C SER A 63 2.60 8.35 -1.21
N TYR A 64 1.72 9.28 -1.58
CA TYR A 64 1.16 9.38 -2.94
C TYR A 64 2.26 9.43 -4.01
N LEU A 65 3.31 10.22 -3.79
CA LEU A 65 4.46 10.34 -4.70
C LEU A 65 5.17 9.00 -4.92
N ASN A 66 5.35 8.22 -3.86
CA ASN A 66 5.98 6.90 -3.98
C ASN A 66 5.11 5.93 -4.78
N THR A 67 3.80 5.98 -4.59
CA THR A 67 2.84 5.18 -5.39
C THR A 67 2.92 5.54 -6.87
N VAL A 68 2.93 6.84 -7.21
CA VAL A 68 3.09 7.30 -8.62
C VAL A 68 4.42 6.84 -9.19
N LYS A 69 5.53 7.03 -8.47
CA LYS A 69 6.87 6.63 -8.91
C LYS A 69 6.96 5.13 -9.23
N LEU A 70 6.48 4.28 -8.34
CA LEU A 70 6.49 2.83 -8.54
C LEU A 70 5.57 2.41 -9.69
N THR A 71 4.43 3.08 -9.86
CA THR A 71 3.52 2.86 -10.98
C THR A 71 4.17 3.20 -12.30
N LEU A 72 4.77 4.38 -12.43
CA LEU A 72 5.46 4.80 -13.64
C LEU A 72 6.63 3.86 -13.98
N LYS A 73 7.38 3.40 -12.98
CA LYS A 73 8.43 2.39 -13.18
C LYS A 73 7.86 1.10 -13.78
N SER A 74 6.74 0.61 -13.26
CA SER A 74 6.10 -0.62 -13.76
C SER A 74 5.57 -0.43 -15.19
N ILE A 75 4.98 0.72 -15.49
CA ILE A 75 4.49 1.07 -16.83
C ILE A 75 5.65 1.16 -17.82
N PHE A 76 6.76 1.78 -17.45
CA PHE A 76 7.95 1.86 -18.29
C PHE A 76 8.50 0.48 -18.65
N ILE A 77 8.56 -0.45 -17.69
CA ILE A 77 9.00 -1.83 -17.94
C ILE A 77 8.03 -2.53 -18.90
N LEU A 78 6.71 -2.42 -18.68
CA LEU A 78 5.70 -3.02 -19.55
C LEU A 78 5.83 -2.47 -20.99
N PHE A 79 5.92 -1.14 -21.10
CA PHE A 79 6.07 -0.50 -22.42
C PHE A 79 7.33 -0.97 -23.15
N SER A 80 8.45 -1.06 -22.45
CA SER A 80 9.72 -1.54 -23.05
C SER A 80 9.58 -2.95 -23.62
N VAL A 81 8.90 -3.84 -22.87
CA VAL A 81 8.67 -5.22 -23.35
C VAL A 81 7.72 -5.26 -24.53
N VAL A 82 6.63 -4.50 -24.49
CA VAL A 82 5.68 -4.41 -25.62
C VAL A 82 6.36 -3.83 -26.86
N ALA A 83 7.18 -2.78 -26.70
CA ALA A 83 7.91 -2.17 -27.82
C ALA A 83 8.93 -3.13 -28.43
N ILE A 84 9.73 -3.82 -27.60
CA ILE A 84 10.69 -4.83 -28.06
C ILE A 84 9.96 -5.99 -28.75
N GLY A 85 8.89 -6.51 -28.12
CA GLY A 85 8.07 -7.58 -28.69
C GLY A 85 7.53 -7.22 -30.08
N ASN A 86 7.09 -5.98 -30.26
CA ASN A 86 6.58 -5.48 -31.55
C ASN A 86 7.65 -5.47 -32.67
N LEU A 87 8.95 -5.40 -32.31
CA LEU A 87 10.05 -5.48 -33.29
C LEU A 87 10.29 -6.92 -33.78
N PHE A 88 9.98 -7.92 -32.98
CA PHE A 88 10.25 -9.33 -33.31
C PHE A 88 9.06 -10.04 -33.98
N VAL A 89 7.84 -9.51 -33.77
CA VAL A 89 6.61 -10.13 -34.31
C VAL A 89 6.22 -9.41 -35.58
N ASN A 90 6.80 -9.85 -36.74
CA ASN A 90 6.56 -9.27 -38.04
C ASN A 90 5.09 -9.30 -38.53
N TYR A 91 4.22 -10.04 -37.86
CA TYR A 91 2.80 -10.22 -38.23
C TYR A 91 1.88 -9.11 -37.75
N TYR A 92 2.25 -8.39 -36.68
CA TYR A 92 1.35 -7.44 -36.02
C TYR A 92 2.07 -6.12 -35.74
N THR A 93 2.31 -5.33 -36.79
CA THR A 93 2.86 -3.98 -36.62
C THR A 93 1.75 -3.03 -36.15
N PHE A 94 1.61 -2.87 -34.84
CA PHE A 94 0.86 -1.72 -34.32
C PHE A 94 1.53 -0.43 -34.80
N SER A 95 0.73 0.51 -35.26
CA SER A 95 1.29 1.81 -35.54
C SER A 95 1.88 2.41 -34.26
N ILE A 96 3.02 3.04 -34.37
CA ILE A 96 3.67 3.72 -33.25
C ILE A 96 2.70 4.67 -32.55
N LYS A 97 1.85 5.36 -33.31
CA LYS A 97 0.81 6.28 -32.78
C LYS A 97 -0.19 5.53 -31.90
N SER A 98 -0.67 4.35 -32.31
CA SER A 98 -1.60 3.55 -31.53
C SER A 98 -0.99 3.06 -30.22
N ILE A 99 0.29 2.65 -30.26
CA ILE A 99 1.02 2.23 -29.04
C ILE A 99 1.14 3.40 -28.06
N PHE A 100 1.51 4.59 -28.51
CA PHE A 100 1.61 5.77 -27.65
C PHE A 100 0.25 6.19 -27.08
N LEU A 101 -0.81 6.13 -27.89
CA LEU A 101 -2.16 6.46 -27.44
C LEU A 101 -2.63 5.47 -26.35
N ALA A 102 -2.46 4.17 -26.59
CA ALA A 102 -2.81 3.15 -25.60
C ALA A 102 -2.00 3.29 -24.30
N LEU A 103 -0.69 3.56 -24.42
CA LEU A 103 0.17 3.84 -23.28
C LEU A 103 -0.32 5.04 -22.48
N PHE A 104 -0.68 6.13 -23.15
CA PHE A 104 -1.18 7.35 -22.51
C PHE A 104 -2.49 7.07 -21.76
N ILE A 105 -3.48 6.44 -22.42
CA ILE A 105 -4.77 6.08 -21.82
C ILE A 105 -4.55 5.14 -20.64
N PHE A 106 -3.73 4.11 -20.80
CA PHE A 106 -3.43 3.14 -19.74
C PHE A 106 -2.76 3.82 -18.53
N THR A 107 -1.73 4.62 -18.78
CA THR A 107 -1.00 5.35 -17.73
C THR A 107 -1.93 6.25 -16.94
N PHE A 108 -2.73 7.05 -17.63
CA PHE A 108 -3.69 7.97 -17.00
C PHE A 108 -4.72 7.21 -16.16
N THR A 109 -5.30 6.15 -16.72
CA THR A 109 -6.33 5.35 -16.04
C THR A 109 -5.77 4.65 -14.79
N VAL A 110 -4.59 4.02 -14.90
CA VAL A 110 -3.99 3.30 -13.75
C VAL A 110 -3.56 4.27 -12.65
N ILE A 111 -2.95 5.40 -12.99
CA ILE A 111 -2.57 6.40 -11.99
C ILE A 111 -3.82 6.95 -11.29
N THR A 112 -4.84 7.32 -12.06
CA THR A 112 -6.11 7.83 -11.49
C THR A 112 -6.75 6.79 -10.58
N PHE A 113 -6.85 5.53 -11.01
CA PHE A 113 -7.37 4.43 -10.20
C PHE A 113 -6.61 4.27 -8.88
N ARG A 114 -5.27 4.30 -8.91
CA ARG A 114 -4.43 4.19 -7.71
C ARG A 114 -4.58 5.39 -6.78
N MET A 115 -4.66 6.58 -7.31
CA MET A 115 -4.88 7.79 -6.51
C MET A 115 -6.26 7.78 -5.83
N LEU A 116 -7.31 7.40 -6.55
CA LEU A 116 -8.64 7.25 -5.99
C LEU A 116 -8.67 6.18 -4.89
N THR A 117 -8.06 5.02 -5.12
CA THR A 117 -7.97 3.96 -4.12
C THR A 117 -7.24 4.44 -2.87
N HIS A 118 -6.14 5.16 -3.03
CA HIS A 118 -5.38 5.74 -1.92
C HIS A 118 -6.25 6.71 -1.12
N PHE A 119 -6.91 7.63 -1.81
CA PHE A 119 -7.81 8.61 -1.21
C PHE A 119 -8.98 7.95 -0.46
N ILE A 120 -9.62 6.93 -1.05
CA ILE A 120 -10.72 6.18 -0.42
C ILE A 120 -10.23 5.47 0.85
N LEU A 121 -9.06 4.82 0.80
CA LEU A 121 -8.49 4.14 1.96
C LEU A 121 -8.14 5.11 3.09
N ASP A 122 -7.55 6.26 2.77
CA ASP A 122 -7.19 7.26 3.77
C ASP A 122 -8.44 7.88 4.39
N SER A 123 -9.46 8.17 3.58
CA SER A 123 -10.76 8.64 4.07
C SER A 123 -11.43 7.59 4.96
N TYR A 124 -11.49 6.32 4.54
CA TYR A 124 -12.06 5.23 5.32
C TYR A 124 -11.37 5.06 6.68
N ARG A 125 -10.03 5.18 6.73
CA ARG A 125 -9.26 5.14 7.98
C ARG A 125 -9.53 6.36 8.86
N SER A 126 -9.67 7.53 8.28
CA SER A 126 -9.98 8.78 9.02
C SER A 126 -11.34 8.70 9.71
N TYR A 127 -12.31 8.04 9.09
CA TYR A 127 -13.64 7.78 9.69
C TYR A 127 -13.67 6.59 10.67
N GLY A 128 -12.53 5.99 10.95
CA GLY A 128 -12.43 4.93 11.94
C GLY A 128 -12.51 3.50 11.38
N GLY A 129 -12.51 3.34 10.07
CA GLY A 129 -12.43 2.02 9.42
C GLY A 129 -10.99 1.50 9.38
N ASN A 130 -10.81 0.19 9.39
CA ASN A 130 -9.52 -0.50 9.31
C ASN A 130 -8.46 0.07 10.28
N ILE A 131 -8.86 0.31 11.55
CA ILE A 131 -7.97 0.80 12.59
C ILE A 131 -7.13 -0.35 13.15
N THR A 132 -5.86 -0.05 13.43
CA THR A 132 -4.95 -0.91 14.21
C THR A 132 -4.72 -0.27 15.56
N ASN A 133 -5.06 -0.99 16.63
CA ASN A 133 -4.77 -0.55 17.98
C ASN A 133 -3.29 -0.77 18.28
N VAL A 134 -2.61 0.32 18.66
CA VAL A 134 -1.17 0.31 18.96
C VAL A 134 -0.94 0.55 20.43
N GLY A 135 -0.22 -0.37 21.07
CA GLY A 135 0.33 -0.17 22.41
C GLY A 135 1.66 0.58 22.30
N ILE A 136 1.79 1.72 22.96
CA ILE A 136 3.04 2.48 23.01
C ILE A 136 3.67 2.27 24.38
N PHE A 137 4.89 1.74 24.40
CA PHE A 137 5.66 1.55 25.61
C PHE A 137 6.90 2.44 25.62
N GLY A 138 7.05 3.25 26.68
CA GLY A 138 8.15 4.20 26.84
C GLY A 138 7.71 5.65 26.73
N TYR A 139 7.86 6.36 27.86
CA TYR A 139 7.46 7.76 27.99
C TYR A 139 8.66 8.70 27.77
N ASP A 140 9.39 8.48 26.68
CA ASP A 140 10.49 9.31 26.21
C ASP A 140 10.06 10.27 25.05
N LYS A 141 11.01 11.00 24.48
CA LYS A 141 10.76 11.91 23.37
C LYS A 141 10.18 11.17 22.15
N MET A 142 10.68 9.94 21.86
CA MET A 142 10.21 9.15 20.72
C MET A 142 8.78 8.66 20.93
N GLY A 143 8.46 8.08 22.08
CA GLY A 143 7.11 7.61 22.39
C GLY A 143 6.08 8.74 22.36
N LYS A 144 6.42 9.93 22.89
CA LYS A 144 5.56 11.12 22.83
C LYS A 144 5.34 11.59 21.40
N ASN A 145 6.40 11.71 20.62
CA ASN A 145 6.30 12.12 19.21
C ASN A 145 5.47 11.13 18.41
N PHE A 146 5.67 9.82 18.63
CA PHE A 146 4.89 8.80 17.96
C PHE A 146 3.40 8.89 18.33
N TYR A 147 3.07 9.02 19.61
CA TYR A 147 1.69 9.22 20.05
C TYR A 147 1.05 10.48 19.43
N SER A 148 1.77 11.61 19.43
CA SER A 148 1.27 12.84 18.82
C SER A 148 1.07 12.71 17.31
N THR A 149 1.98 12.03 16.62
CA THR A 149 1.86 11.73 15.19
C THR A 149 0.62 10.89 14.90
N LEU A 150 0.34 9.83 15.68
CA LEU A 150 -0.85 9.02 15.49
C LEU A 150 -2.14 9.83 15.68
N LYS A 151 -2.14 10.77 16.62
CA LYS A 151 -3.29 11.64 16.88
C LYS A 151 -3.46 12.71 15.79
N GLN A 152 -2.37 13.23 15.26
CA GLN A 152 -2.37 14.25 14.22
C GLN A 152 -2.76 13.69 12.85
N TYR A 153 -2.40 12.43 12.57
CA TYR A 153 -2.60 11.80 11.27
C TYR A 153 -3.51 10.56 11.34
N PRO A 154 -4.83 10.73 11.57
CA PRO A 154 -5.77 9.61 11.73
C PRO A 154 -5.90 8.75 10.46
N HIS A 155 -5.62 9.30 9.29
CA HIS A 155 -5.60 8.55 8.01
C HIS A 155 -4.55 7.43 7.97
N LEU A 156 -3.54 7.45 8.85
CA LEU A 156 -2.63 6.32 8.98
C LEU A 156 -3.34 5.06 9.51
N GLY A 157 -4.53 5.21 10.10
CA GLY A 157 -5.33 4.10 10.61
C GLY A 157 -4.73 3.42 11.84
N TYR A 158 -3.89 4.12 12.59
CA TYR A 158 -3.38 3.68 13.88
C TYR A 158 -4.05 4.44 15.00
N ARG A 159 -4.39 3.75 16.08
CA ARG A 159 -4.98 4.36 17.28
C ARG A 159 -4.24 3.90 18.52
N SER A 160 -3.89 4.85 19.37
CA SER A 160 -3.41 4.57 20.72
C SER A 160 -4.20 5.39 21.73
N ASN A 161 -4.58 4.77 22.83
CA ASN A 161 -5.31 5.42 23.92
C ASN A 161 -4.37 6.14 24.89
N GLY A 162 -3.05 5.93 24.79
CA GLY A 162 -2.05 6.51 25.66
C GLY A 162 -0.71 5.78 25.58
N ILE A 163 0.15 6.05 26.54
CA ILE A 163 1.51 5.51 26.62
C ILE A 163 1.67 4.75 27.95
N PHE A 164 2.29 3.59 27.92
CA PHE A 164 2.75 2.87 29.11
C PHE A 164 4.13 3.36 29.55
N SER A 165 4.37 3.43 30.87
CA SER A 165 5.61 3.96 31.43
C SER A 165 6.17 3.04 32.53
N PHE A 166 7.49 2.87 32.58
CA PHE A 166 8.13 2.10 33.66
C PHE A 166 7.98 2.70 35.06
N LYS A 167 7.94 4.02 35.18
CA LYS A 167 8.27 4.70 36.44
C LYS A 167 7.16 5.56 37.05
N THR A 168 6.03 5.76 36.42
CA THR A 168 5.04 6.75 36.90
C THR A 168 3.65 6.16 37.09
N LYS A 169 3.13 6.33 38.32
CA LYS A 169 1.73 6.03 38.68
C LYS A 169 0.76 7.17 38.33
N LYS A 170 1.22 8.25 37.70
CA LYS A 170 0.34 9.40 37.38
C LYS A 170 -0.56 9.06 36.19
N ASN A 171 -1.85 9.35 36.30
CA ASN A 171 -2.85 9.09 35.26
C ASN A 171 -2.65 9.90 33.98
N LYS A 172 -1.99 11.04 34.06
CA LYS A 172 -1.59 11.88 32.91
C LYS A 172 -0.20 12.45 33.15
N ILE A 173 0.61 12.44 32.13
CA ILE A 173 1.93 13.04 32.14
C ILE A 173 1.98 13.99 30.93
N ASN A 174 2.17 15.30 31.16
CA ASN A 174 2.18 16.33 30.12
C ASN A 174 0.99 16.23 29.14
N GLY A 175 -0.22 16.00 29.65
CA GLY A 175 -1.44 15.92 28.85
C GLY A 175 -1.68 14.60 28.11
N ILE A 176 -0.71 13.68 28.11
CA ILE A 176 -0.85 12.35 27.48
C ILE A 176 -1.33 11.35 28.52
N PRO A 177 -2.37 10.54 28.26
CA PRO A 177 -2.80 9.49 29.17
C PRO A 177 -1.69 8.47 29.45
N ASN A 178 -1.42 8.19 30.71
CA ASN A 178 -0.58 7.07 31.12
C ASN A 178 -1.47 5.87 31.38
N LEU A 179 -1.26 4.79 30.62
CA LEU A 179 -2.08 3.57 30.70
C LEU A 179 -1.62 2.60 31.80
N GLY A 180 -0.48 2.87 32.44
CA GLY A 180 0.03 2.05 33.53
C GLY A 180 1.51 1.67 33.40
N SER A 181 1.89 0.68 34.22
CA SER A 181 3.24 0.12 34.29
C SER A 181 3.45 -0.98 33.25
N PHE A 182 4.64 -1.58 33.25
CA PHE A 182 4.95 -2.76 32.44
C PHE A 182 4.02 -3.93 32.74
N ASP A 183 3.71 -4.19 34.00
CA ASP A 183 2.81 -5.29 34.41
C ASP A 183 1.42 -5.10 33.83
N THR A 184 0.90 -3.86 33.84
CA THR A 184 -0.38 -3.52 33.21
C THR A 184 -0.33 -3.74 31.72
N PHE A 185 0.76 -3.34 31.07
CA PHE A 185 0.98 -3.56 29.65
C PHE A 185 1.03 -5.05 29.31
N TYR A 186 1.78 -5.84 30.10
CA TYR A 186 1.91 -7.28 29.90
C TYR A 186 0.56 -8.01 30.05
N ASN A 187 -0.29 -7.59 30.97
CA ASN A 187 -1.63 -8.16 31.13
C ASN A 187 -2.58 -7.77 29.99
N ASP A 188 -2.39 -6.60 29.39
CA ASP A 188 -3.24 -6.05 28.34
C ASP A 188 -2.67 -6.22 26.91
N TYR A 189 -1.50 -6.86 26.74
CA TYR A 189 -0.80 -6.89 25.44
C TYR A 189 -1.66 -7.50 24.31
N ASN A 190 -2.53 -8.45 24.60
CA ASN A 190 -3.44 -9.09 23.67
C ASN A 190 -4.49 -8.11 23.07
N ARG A 191 -4.69 -6.94 23.67
CA ARG A 191 -5.60 -5.90 23.15
C ARG A 191 -4.97 -5.10 22.02
N PHE A 192 -3.63 -5.18 21.85
CA PHE A 192 -2.90 -4.46 20.83
C PHE A 192 -2.55 -5.37 19.66
N GLN A 193 -2.77 -4.87 18.47
CA GLN A 193 -2.40 -5.55 17.24
C GLN A 193 -0.94 -5.27 16.86
N GLU A 194 -0.41 -4.13 17.28
CA GLU A 194 0.98 -3.73 17.13
C GLU A 194 1.47 -3.06 18.41
N ILE A 195 2.76 -3.22 18.66
CA ILE A 195 3.42 -2.66 19.84
C ILE A 195 4.60 -1.84 19.36
N PHE A 196 4.68 -0.59 19.84
CA PHE A 196 5.81 0.28 19.65
C PHE A 196 6.54 0.48 20.96
N ILE A 197 7.84 0.13 21.00
CA ILE A 197 8.71 0.28 22.15
C ILE A 197 9.73 1.35 21.84
N SER A 198 9.68 2.48 22.55
CA SER A 198 10.56 3.64 22.33
C SER A 198 11.81 3.64 23.20
N THR A 199 11.78 2.90 24.33
CA THR A 199 12.91 2.81 25.27
C THR A 199 13.55 1.43 25.26
N LYS A 200 14.84 1.37 25.57
CA LYS A 200 15.49 0.09 25.87
C LYS A 200 14.81 -0.52 27.09
N LEU A 201 14.31 -1.74 26.94
CA LEU A 201 13.82 -2.50 28.06
C LEU A 201 14.93 -2.69 29.07
N PRO A 202 14.71 -2.47 30.39
CA PRO A 202 15.66 -2.86 31.40
C PRO A 202 16.04 -4.34 31.25
N LEU A 203 17.27 -4.70 31.62
CA LEU A 203 17.77 -6.06 31.44
C LEU A 203 16.89 -7.14 32.09
N ASP A 204 16.20 -6.80 33.17
CA ASP A 204 15.27 -7.69 33.89
C ASP A 204 14.03 -8.09 33.08
N TYR A 205 13.70 -7.34 32.01
CA TYR A 205 12.54 -7.56 31.13
C TYR A 205 12.92 -7.97 29.70
N GLN A 206 14.19 -8.32 29.45
CA GLN A 206 14.67 -8.73 28.13
C GLN A 206 14.65 -10.26 27.92
N LYS A 207 14.15 -11.04 28.90
CA LYS A 207 14.06 -12.50 28.85
C LYS A 207 12.81 -13.02 28.22
#